data_66de4ef10de64279207258cea79fb3d9
#
_entry.id   66de4ef10de64279207258cea79fb3d9
#
_cell.length_a   1.000
_cell.length_b   1.000
_cell.length_c   1.000
_cell.angle_alpha   90.00
_cell.angle_beta   90.00
_cell.angle_gamma   90.00
#
_symmetry.space_group_name_H-M   'P 1'
#
loop_
_entity.id
_entity.type
_entity.pdbx_description
1 polymer ?
#
loop_
_entity_poly.entity_id
_entity_poly.type
_entity_poly.pdbx_seq_one_letter_code
_entity_poly.pdbx_strand_id
1 'polypeptide(L)'
;MKGIIGAIVGNSVGRNYAVKPTKDYNFKMNYDKTNPGDDSIAIIATADWLMNTNHTKDEYIDKLHYWCDKYNYGLWHYEISTKFKEWVKNKDREPYNSYGNGSAMRVIPCGWYSDNLDECIGLARMTAEVTHNHPEGIKGACAVASIIWAIRQGHNKKEIKKWIEKEFGYNLSKSYSALKSNHKYESICQVSVPAAFICWYESTSYEDAIRKAVSLGGDADTEAAIAGAFAAANTNTEVSDDLVFDLTRFFPMDFMNIFNEFHEKYEK
;
A
#
# COMPACT_ATOMS: atom_id res chain seq x y z
N MET A 1 -8.38 6.35 -14.16
CA MET A 1 -7.49 7.12 -13.25
C MET A 1 -6.28 6.27 -12.86
N LYS A 2 -5.12 6.87 -12.59
CA LYS A 2 -3.86 6.20 -12.16
C LYS A 2 -3.48 6.70 -10.77
N GLY A 3 -2.40 6.17 -10.20
CA GLY A 3 -1.84 6.73 -8.98
C GLY A 3 -2.17 5.98 -7.70
N ILE A 4 -2.09 6.69 -6.58
CA ILE A 4 -2.39 6.14 -5.25
C ILE A 4 -3.82 5.62 -5.11
N ILE A 5 -4.72 6.05 -6.00
CA ILE A 5 -6.09 5.54 -6.05
C ILE A 5 -6.15 4.03 -6.24
N GLY A 6 -5.18 3.46 -6.98
CA GLY A 6 -5.12 2.02 -7.16
C GLY A 6 -4.93 1.26 -5.85
N ALA A 7 -4.16 1.81 -4.93
CA ALA A 7 -4.01 1.25 -3.59
C ALA A 7 -5.27 1.44 -2.74
N ILE A 8 -5.87 2.62 -2.78
CA ILE A 8 -7.06 2.97 -2.00
C ILE A 8 -8.25 2.08 -2.38
N VAL A 9 -8.45 1.86 -3.69
CA VAL A 9 -9.47 0.93 -4.17
C VAL A 9 -9.15 -0.52 -3.76
N GLY A 10 -7.88 -0.94 -3.91
CA GLY A 10 -7.43 -2.26 -3.49
C GLY A 10 -7.68 -2.52 -2.02
N ASN A 11 -7.30 -1.59 -1.15
CA ASN A 11 -7.57 -1.64 0.28
C ASN A 11 -9.07 -1.77 0.56
N SER A 12 -9.91 -0.92 -0.03
CA SER A 12 -11.35 -0.92 0.20
C SER A 12 -12.04 -2.22 -0.24
N VAL A 13 -11.60 -2.83 -1.35
CA VAL A 13 -12.10 -4.13 -1.78
C VAL A 13 -11.63 -5.23 -0.84
N GLY A 14 -10.34 -5.23 -0.49
CA GLY A 14 -9.70 -6.25 0.34
C GLY A 14 -10.28 -6.32 1.76
N ARG A 15 -10.64 -5.17 2.37
CA ARG A 15 -11.21 -5.08 3.72
C ARG A 15 -12.44 -5.97 3.92
N ASN A 16 -13.27 -6.14 2.91
CA ASN A 16 -14.42 -7.05 3.00
C ASN A 16 -14.00 -8.52 3.22
N TYR A 17 -12.76 -8.85 2.91
CA TYR A 17 -12.21 -10.20 2.96
C TYR A 17 -11.08 -10.37 3.98
N ALA A 18 -10.69 -9.31 4.71
CA ALA A 18 -9.70 -9.38 5.76
C ALA A 18 -10.17 -10.24 6.94
N VAL A 19 -11.43 -10.07 7.36
CA VAL A 19 -12.05 -10.85 8.48
C VAL A 19 -12.58 -12.20 8.01
N LYS A 20 -13.07 -12.30 6.76
CA LYS A 20 -13.60 -13.54 6.16
C LYS A 20 -12.86 -13.81 4.86
N PRO A 21 -11.66 -14.38 4.93
CA PRO A 21 -10.84 -14.62 3.75
C PRO A 21 -11.55 -15.51 2.72
N THR A 22 -11.31 -15.22 1.44
CA THR A 22 -11.83 -16.03 0.34
C THR A 22 -10.70 -16.59 -0.53
N LYS A 23 -10.90 -17.79 -1.04
CA LYS A 23 -10.07 -18.39 -2.11
C LYS A 23 -10.78 -18.34 -3.47
N ASP A 24 -12.01 -17.83 -3.53
CA ASP A 24 -12.75 -17.69 -4.78
C ASP A 24 -12.21 -16.48 -5.55
N TYR A 25 -11.70 -16.71 -6.76
CA TYR A 25 -11.26 -15.64 -7.65
C TYR A 25 -12.43 -14.79 -8.15
N ASN A 26 -13.62 -15.39 -8.30
CA ASN A 26 -14.83 -14.73 -8.78
C ASN A 26 -15.65 -14.10 -7.65
N PHE A 27 -15.02 -13.80 -6.52
CA PHE A 27 -15.69 -13.13 -5.43
C PHE A 27 -16.36 -11.81 -5.89
N LYS A 28 -17.39 -11.38 -5.16
CA LYS A 28 -18.09 -10.14 -5.49
C LYS A 28 -17.18 -8.94 -5.17
N MET A 29 -16.84 -8.15 -6.18
CA MET A 29 -16.08 -6.90 -6.03
C MET A 29 -16.93 -5.82 -5.34
N ASN A 30 -17.10 -5.96 -4.03
CA ASN A 30 -17.70 -4.94 -3.20
C ASN A 30 -16.57 -4.14 -2.55
N TYR A 31 -16.78 -2.85 -2.38
CA TYR A 31 -15.91 -1.98 -1.59
C TYR A 31 -16.67 -1.48 -0.37
N ASP A 32 -15.95 -1.25 0.71
CA ASP A 32 -16.52 -0.62 1.90
C ASP A 32 -16.82 0.86 1.57
N LYS A 33 -18.09 1.24 1.78
CA LYS A 33 -18.59 2.59 1.47
C LYS A 33 -18.62 3.50 2.67
N THR A 34 -18.14 3.05 3.83
CA THR A 34 -18.34 3.80 5.07
C THR A 34 -17.21 4.76 5.38
N ASN A 35 -15.97 4.31 5.31
CA ASN A 35 -14.79 5.12 5.65
C ASN A 35 -13.55 4.59 4.92
N PRO A 36 -12.51 5.44 4.70
CA PRO A 36 -11.21 4.96 4.26
C PRO A 36 -10.63 3.98 5.28
N GLY A 37 -10.03 2.88 4.80
CA GLY A 37 -9.30 1.93 5.64
C GLY A 37 -8.00 2.52 6.19
N ASP A 38 -7.39 1.83 7.13
CA ASP A 38 -6.12 2.25 7.75
C ASP A 38 -4.99 2.40 6.75
N ASP A 39 -4.88 1.49 5.77
CA ASP A 39 -3.93 1.62 4.66
C ASP A 39 -4.13 2.93 3.92
N SER A 40 -5.39 3.24 3.56
CA SER A 40 -5.76 4.46 2.85
C SER A 40 -5.43 5.72 3.65
N ILE A 41 -5.71 5.71 4.97
CA ILE A 41 -5.37 6.81 5.88
C ILE A 41 -3.85 7.01 5.96
N ALA A 42 -3.08 5.93 6.08
CA ALA A 42 -1.63 6.00 6.15
C ALA A 42 -0.99 6.42 4.80
N ILE A 43 -1.58 6.03 3.66
CA ILE A 43 -1.20 6.52 2.33
C ILE A 43 -1.41 8.04 2.24
N ILE A 44 -2.55 8.55 2.67
CA ILE A 44 -2.82 10.00 2.67
C ILE A 44 -1.90 10.75 3.64
N ALA A 45 -1.59 10.19 4.81
CA ALA A 45 -0.62 10.78 5.73
C ALA A 45 0.77 10.92 5.06
N THR A 46 1.17 9.92 4.27
CA THR A 46 2.43 9.97 3.53
C THR A 46 2.38 10.98 2.37
N ALA A 47 1.29 11.05 1.63
CA ALA A 47 1.10 12.04 0.56
C ALA A 47 1.11 13.48 1.12
N ASP A 48 0.42 13.72 2.24
CA ASP A 48 0.40 15.02 2.92
C ASP A 48 1.81 15.41 3.43
N TRP A 49 2.56 14.46 4.00
CA TRP A 49 3.93 14.70 4.42
C TRP A 49 4.82 15.10 3.23
N LEU A 50 4.76 14.37 2.12
CA LEU A 50 5.56 14.67 0.93
C LEU A 50 5.26 16.03 0.31
N MET A 51 3.99 16.48 0.34
CA MET A 51 3.60 17.76 -0.25
C MET A 51 3.80 18.97 0.65
N ASN A 52 3.66 18.79 1.96
CA ASN A 52 3.40 19.90 2.88
C ASN A 52 4.42 19.99 4.03
N THR A 53 5.60 19.34 3.91
CA THR A 53 6.65 19.38 4.93
C THR A 53 8.06 19.46 4.33
N ASN A 54 9.09 19.52 5.18
CA ASN A 54 10.49 19.49 4.77
C ASN A 54 11.07 18.06 4.76
N HIS A 55 10.23 17.04 4.81
CA HIS A 55 10.57 15.63 4.77
C HIS A 55 11.45 15.16 5.94
N THR A 56 11.24 15.69 7.13
CA THR A 56 11.87 15.15 8.35
C THR A 56 11.07 14.00 8.93
N LYS A 57 11.74 13.13 9.71
CA LYS A 57 11.07 12.03 10.43
C LYS A 57 10.03 12.55 11.42
N ASP A 58 10.35 13.62 12.12
CA ASP A 58 9.46 14.24 13.11
C ASP A 58 8.17 14.73 12.47
N GLU A 59 8.28 15.42 11.34
CA GLU A 59 7.09 15.87 10.57
C GLU A 59 6.26 14.68 10.07
N TYR A 60 6.90 13.58 9.68
CA TYR A 60 6.17 12.38 9.26
C TYR A 60 5.42 11.73 10.43
N ILE A 61 6.05 11.65 11.61
CA ILE A 61 5.40 11.19 12.84
C ILE A 61 4.16 12.04 13.15
N ASP A 62 4.30 13.37 13.05
CA ASP A 62 3.19 14.30 13.30
C ASP A 62 2.03 14.09 12.31
N LYS A 63 2.33 13.85 11.02
CA LYS A 63 1.32 13.53 10.01
C LYS A 63 0.63 12.19 10.27
N LEU A 64 1.37 11.13 10.64
CA LEU A 64 0.78 9.85 11.03
C LEU A 64 -0.14 10.00 12.25
N HIS A 65 0.32 10.70 13.30
CA HIS A 65 -0.50 10.95 14.47
C HIS A 65 -1.75 11.76 14.13
N TYR A 66 -1.62 12.81 13.30
CA TYR A 66 -2.76 13.63 12.90
C TYR A 66 -3.84 12.83 12.17
N TRP A 67 -3.44 12.15 11.08
CA TRP A 67 -4.40 11.44 10.23
C TRP A 67 -4.99 10.21 10.92
N CYS A 68 -4.15 9.46 11.64
CA CYS A 68 -4.58 8.28 12.35
C CYS A 68 -5.50 8.60 13.55
N ASP A 69 -5.25 9.66 14.30
CA ASP A 69 -6.14 10.11 15.37
C ASP A 69 -7.48 10.61 14.83
N LYS A 70 -7.42 11.46 13.80
CA LYS A 70 -8.59 12.11 13.23
C LYS A 70 -9.60 11.10 12.70
N TYR A 71 -9.13 10.02 12.10
CA TYR A 71 -9.98 9.00 11.50
C TYR A 71 -10.06 7.71 12.31
N ASN A 72 -9.69 7.75 13.58
CA ASN A 72 -9.82 6.65 14.53
C ASN A 72 -11.30 6.53 15.01
N TYR A 73 -12.20 6.14 14.14
CA TYR A 73 -13.62 5.97 14.43
C TYR A 73 -13.97 4.74 15.29
N GLY A 74 -13.06 4.22 16.06
CA GLY A 74 -13.29 2.98 16.83
C GLY A 74 -13.41 1.71 15.96
N LEU A 75 -13.28 1.86 14.64
CA LEU A 75 -13.37 0.78 13.66
C LEU A 75 -12.07 -0.01 13.52
N TRP A 76 -10.98 0.48 14.09
CA TRP A 76 -9.65 -0.11 14.01
C TRP A 76 -9.45 -1.37 14.87
N HIS A 77 -10.54 -1.93 15.39
CA HIS A 77 -10.44 -3.05 16.32
C HIS A 77 -9.84 -4.33 15.72
N TYR A 78 -9.89 -4.48 14.39
CA TYR A 78 -9.48 -5.72 13.71
C TYR A 78 -8.37 -5.54 12.66
N GLU A 79 -8.11 -4.34 12.18
CA GLU A 79 -7.26 -4.08 11.02
C GLU A 79 -5.83 -3.67 11.39
N ILE A 80 -5.65 -2.95 12.49
CA ILE A 80 -4.35 -2.40 12.89
C ILE A 80 -3.74 -3.15 14.07
N SER A 81 -2.42 -3.36 14.03
CA SER A 81 -1.68 -3.99 15.11
C SER A 81 -1.82 -3.22 16.43
N THR A 82 -1.89 -3.94 17.55
CA THR A 82 -1.99 -3.34 18.89
C THR A 82 -0.84 -2.36 19.17
N LYS A 83 0.39 -2.69 18.75
CA LYS A 83 1.55 -1.81 18.95
C LYS A 83 1.40 -0.48 18.21
N PHE A 84 0.89 -0.48 16.98
CA PHE A 84 0.69 0.78 16.24
C PHE A 84 -0.43 1.63 16.87
N LYS A 85 -1.52 0.99 17.32
CA LYS A 85 -2.59 1.69 18.06
C LYS A 85 -2.07 2.38 19.32
N GLU A 86 -1.27 1.66 20.11
CA GLU A 86 -0.64 2.20 21.32
C GLU A 86 0.32 3.36 20.98
N TRP A 87 1.14 3.21 19.95
CA TRP A 87 2.06 4.23 19.46
C TRP A 87 1.32 5.52 19.07
N VAL A 88 0.23 5.42 18.33
CA VAL A 88 -0.62 6.57 17.95
C VAL A 88 -1.28 7.18 19.18
N LYS A 89 -1.90 6.35 20.04
CA LYS A 89 -2.65 6.80 21.22
C LYS A 89 -1.76 7.53 22.23
N ASN A 90 -0.55 7.01 22.46
CA ASN A 90 0.39 7.58 23.41
C ASN A 90 1.19 8.76 22.84
N LYS A 91 1.02 9.07 21.55
CA LYS A 91 1.83 10.05 20.82
C LYS A 91 3.34 9.72 20.89
N ASP A 92 3.65 8.42 20.86
CA ASP A 92 5.03 7.96 20.89
C ASP A 92 5.80 8.44 19.64
N ARG A 93 7.09 8.70 19.80
CA ARG A 93 7.96 9.14 18.70
C ARG A 93 9.07 8.14 18.40
N GLU A 94 9.25 7.15 19.27
CA GLU A 94 10.27 6.13 19.10
C GLU A 94 9.76 4.93 18.31
N PRO A 95 10.56 4.37 17.41
CA PRO A 95 10.21 3.16 16.67
C PRO A 95 10.21 1.93 17.60
N TYR A 96 9.39 0.95 17.28
CA TYR A 96 9.23 -0.27 18.10
C TYR A 96 9.66 -1.55 17.39
N ASN A 97 10.58 -1.44 16.43
CA ASN A 97 11.20 -2.56 15.72
C ASN A 97 10.21 -3.50 15.00
N SER A 98 9.15 -2.93 14.42
CA SER A 98 8.18 -3.70 13.65
C SER A 98 8.76 -4.15 12.31
N TYR A 99 8.32 -5.32 11.86
CA TYR A 99 8.50 -5.85 10.50
C TYR A 99 7.15 -6.15 9.82
N GLY A 100 6.08 -5.62 10.40
CA GLY A 100 4.74 -5.66 9.83
C GLY A 100 4.67 -5.00 8.45
N ASN A 101 3.65 -5.37 7.68
CA ASN A 101 3.46 -4.84 6.32
C ASN A 101 2.95 -3.39 6.29
N GLY A 102 2.65 -2.80 7.45
CA GLY A 102 2.25 -1.40 7.60
C GLY A 102 3.25 -0.37 7.04
N SER A 103 4.55 -0.68 7.01
CA SER A 103 5.54 0.15 6.31
C SER A 103 5.42 0.05 4.79
N ALA A 104 5.12 -1.14 4.27
CA ALA A 104 5.02 -1.41 2.84
C ALA A 104 3.74 -0.85 2.20
N MET A 105 2.61 -0.84 2.93
CA MET A 105 1.35 -0.32 2.42
C MET A 105 1.35 1.21 2.30
N ARG A 106 1.88 1.90 3.31
CA ARG A 106 1.80 3.37 3.40
C ARG A 106 2.82 4.11 2.54
N VAL A 107 3.87 3.43 2.08
CA VAL A 107 4.99 4.04 1.34
C VAL A 107 4.67 4.40 -0.12
N ILE A 108 3.54 3.95 -0.62
CA ILE A 108 3.12 4.04 -2.03
C ILE A 108 3.30 5.44 -2.63
N PRO A 109 2.97 6.55 -1.94
CA PRO A 109 3.20 7.89 -2.48
C PRO A 109 4.67 8.22 -2.76
N CYS A 110 5.63 7.65 -2.03
CA CYS A 110 7.06 7.88 -2.28
C CYS A 110 7.47 7.43 -3.69
N GLY A 111 6.91 6.32 -4.18
CA GLY A 111 7.17 5.83 -5.52
C GLY A 111 6.58 6.70 -6.63
N TRP A 112 5.59 7.54 -6.32
CA TRP A 112 5.00 8.52 -7.24
C TRP A 112 5.69 9.89 -7.18
N TYR A 113 6.04 10.31 -5.98
CA TYR A 113 6.65 11.61 -5.70
C TYR A 113 8.05 11.76 -6.30
N SER A 114 8.88 10.71 -6.18
CA SER A 114 10.31 10.80 -6.42
C SER A 114 10.68 10.82 -7.91
N ASP A 115 11.61 11.70 -8.27
CA ASP A 115 12.14 11.80 -9.62
C ASP A 115 13.24 10.78 -9.91
N ASN A 116 13.97 10.35 -8.88
CA ASN A 116 15.03 9.35 -8.99
C ASN A 116 14.95 8.26 -7.93
N LEU A 117 15.64 7.15 -8.17
CA LEU A 117 15.56 5.97 -7.32
C LEU A 117 16.17 6.19 -5.93
N ASP A 118 17.26 6.93 -5.82
CA ASP A 118 17.93 7.15 -4.53
C ASP A 118 17.05 7.98 -3.59
N GLU A 119 16.40 9.02 -4.11
CA GLU A 119 15.39 9.79 -3.39
C GLU A 119 14.21 8.91 -2.98
N CYS A 120 13.69 8.09 -3.90
CA CYS A 120 12.60 7.17 -3.64
C CYS A 120 12.93 6.22 -2.46
N ILE A 121 14.10 5.59 -2.49
CA ILE A 121 14.56 4.71 -1.43
C ILE A 121 14.80 5.48 -0.12
N GLY A 122 15.34 6.68 -0.19
CA GLY A 122 15.59 7.53 0.99
C GLY A 122 14.30 7.90 1.71
N LEU A 123 13.30 8.39 0.98
CA LEU A 123 11.98 8.74 1.52
C LEU A 123 11.25 7.50 2.03
N ALA A 124 11.26 6.40 1.27
CA ALA A 124 10.65 5.15 1.68
C ALA A 124 11.25 4.60 2.99
N ARG A 125 12.57 4.61 3.12
CA ARG A 125 13.29 4.23 4.34
C ARG A 125 12.83 5.10 5.51
N MET A 126 12.77 6.40 5.32
CA MET A 126 12.39 7.35 6.37
C MET A 126 10.97 7.08 6.87
N THR A 127 10.03 6.81 5.97
CA THR A 127 8.64 6.46 6.36
C THR A 127 8.56 5.16 7.16
N ALA A 128 9.43 4.18 6.86
CA ALA A 128 9.47 2.93 7.62
C ALA A 128 10.08 3.13 9.01
N GLU A 129 11.23 3.81 9.09
CA GLU A 129 12.05 3.90 10.30
C GLU A 129 11.34 4.54 11.50
N VAL A 130 10.29 5.32 11.31
CA VAL A 130 9.53 5.94 12.42
C VAL A 130 8.76 4.93 13.30
N THR A 131 8.51 3.72 12.79
CA THR A 131 7.80 2.64 13.53
C THR A 131 8.36 1.26 13.22
N HIS A 132 8.72 1.01 11.95
CA HIS A 132 9.12 -0.27 11.39
C HIS A 132 10.63 -0.27 11.08
N ASN A 133 11.45 0.04 12.08
CA ASN A 133 12.91 0.13 11.92
C ASN A 133 13.63 -1.24 11.92
N HIS A 134 12.89 -2.36 11.94
CA HIS A 134 13.44 -3.68 11.67
C HIS A 134 13.90 -3.77 10.21
N PRO A 135 15.05 -4.44 9.90
CA PRO A 135 15.56 -4.55 8.52
C PRO A 135 14.51 -5.02 7.50
N GLU A 136 13.66 -5.97 7.85
CA GLU A 136 12.59 -6.46 6.98
C GLU A 136 11.46 -5.44 6.76
N GLY A 137 11.13 -4.63 7.77
CA GLY A 137 10.16 -3.54 7.64
C GLY A 137 10.65 -2.45 6.70
N ILE A 138 11.92 -2.04 6.84
CA ILE A 138 12.57 -1.08 5.94
C ILE A 138 12.67 -1.64 4.52
N LYS A 139 13.11 -2.90 4.39
CA LYS A 139 13.21 -3.58 3.09
C LYS A 139 11.88 -3.60 2.35
N GLY A 140 10.79 -3.93 3.06
CA GLY A 140 9.45 -3.98 2.47
C GLY A 140 9.01 -2.64 1.91
N ALA A 141 9.18 -1.56 2.66
CA ALA A 141 8.86 -0.21 2.23
C ALA A 141 9.72 0.21 1.00
N CYS A 142 11.04 0.06 1.09
CA CYS A 142 11.93 0.40 -0.02
C CYS A 142 11.60 -0.39 -1.29
N ALA A 143 11.29 -1.69 -1.18
CA ALA A 143 10.92 -2.51 -2.32
C ALA A 143 9.62 -2.04 -2.98
N VAL A 144 8.56 -1.77 -2.20
CA VAL A 144 7.27 -1.32 -2.76
C VAL A 144 7.40 0.02 -3.47
N ALA A 145 8.04 1.01 -2.84
CA ALA A 145 8.24 2.32 -3.47
C ALA A 145 9.08 2.21 -4.75
N SER A 146 10.16 1.44 -4.71
CA SER A 146 11.05 1.22 -5.85
C SER A 146 10.37 0.50 -7.03
N ILE A 147 9.47 -0.45 -6.75
CA ILE A 147 8.67 -1.12 -7.79
C ILE A 147 7.77 -0.12 -8.50
N ILE A 148 7.05 0.72 -7.74
CA ILE A 148 6.18 1.77 -8.30
C ILE A 148 6.99 2.73 -9.16
N TRP A 149 8.12 3.22 -8.64
CA TRP A 149 9.02 4.07 -9.39
C TRP A 149 9.48 3.42 -10.69
N ALA A 150 9.96 2.17 -10.66
CA ALA A 150 10.43 1.45 -11.84
C ALA A 150 9.33 1.23 -12.89
N ILE A 151 8.08 0.94 -12.47
CA ILE A 151 6.94 0.82 -13.38
C ILE A 151 6.69 2.14 -14.08
N ARG A 152 6.71 3.26 -13.37
CA ARG A 152 6.54 4.62 -13.93
C ARG A 152 7.65 5.00 -14.91
N GLN A 153 8.87 4.50 -14.69
CA GLN A 153 9.98 4.67 -15.62
C GLN A 153 9.89 3.79 -16.89
N GLY A 154 8.83 2.97 -16.99
CA GLY A 154 8.58 2.12 -18.16
C GLY A 154 9.33 0.78 -18.15
N HIS A 155 9.94 0.39 -17.04
CA HIS A 155 10.54 -0.93 -16.93
C HIS A 155 9.47 -2.03 -17.01
N ASN A 156 9.78 -3.11 -17.74
CA ASN A 156 8.85 -4.22 -17.86
C ASN A 156 8.87 -5.15 -16.64
N LYS A 157 7.80 -5.92 -16.46
CA LYS A 157 7.62 -6.82 -15.31
C LYS A 157 8.79 -7.79 -15.10
N LYS A 158 9.43 -8.28 -16.18
CA LYS A 158 10.55 -9.23 -16.07
C LYS A 158 11.84 -8.57 -15.58
N GLU A 159 12.11 -7.36 -16.02
CA GLU A 159 13.24 -6.55 -15.55
C GLU A 159 13.08 -6.22 -14.07
N ILE A 160 11.90 -5.72 -13.69
CA ILE A 160 11.58 -5.40 -12.29
C ILE A 160 11.74 -6.65 -11.41
N LYS A 161 11.20 -7.80 -11.83
CA LYS A 161 11.31 -9.03 -11.07
C LYS A 161 12.78 -9.40 -10.78
N LYS A 162 13.62 -9.43 -11.81
CA LYS A 162 15.06 -9.77 -11.68
C LYS A 162 15.78 -8.79 -10.77
N TRP A 163 15.45 -7.51 -10.90
CA TRP A 163 16.08 -6.47 -10.10
C TRP A 163 15.67 -6.59 -8.62
N ILE A 164 14.39 -6.78 -8.32
CA ILE A 164 13.87 -6.92 -6.94
C ILE A 164 14.41 -8.20 -6.27
N GLU A 165 14.49 -9.32 -7.01
CA GLU A 165 15.11 -10.55 -6.50
C GLU A 165 16.59 -10.34 -6.13
N LYS A 166 17.33 -9.60 -6.96
CA LYS A 166 18.75 -9.31 -6.73
C LYS A 166 18.97 -8.31 -5.60
N GLU A 167 18.23 -7.20 -5.59
CA GLU A 167 18.49 -6.06 -4.71
C GLU A 167 17.90 -6.24 -3.31
N PHE A 168 16.70 -6.81 -3.25
CA PHE A 168 15.98 -6.99 -1.98
C PHE A 168 15.95 -8.45 -1.50
N GLY A 169 16.45 -9.40 -2.28
CA GLY A 169 16.55 -10.82 -1.88
C GLY A 169 15.19 -11.52 -1.74
N TYR A 170 14.12 -10.99 -2.35
CA TYR A 170 12.83 -11.68 -2.37
C TYR A 170 12.86 -12.89 -3.30
N ASN A 171 12.24 -13.99 -2.87
CA ASN A 171 12.01 -15.14 -3.74
C ASN A 171 10.67 -14.98 -4.47
N LEU A 172 10.72 -14.63 -5.74
CA LEU A 172 9.54 -14.41 -6.59
C LEU A 172 9.33 -15.54 -7.61
N SER A 173 9.90 -16.74 -7.36
CA SER A 173 9.85 -17.87 -8.28
C SER A 173 8.51 -18.59 -8.33
N LYS A 174 7.67 -18.47 -7.29
CA LYS A 174 6.35 -19.12 -7.24
C LYS A 174 5.40 -18.50 -8.24
N SER A 175 4.56 -19.33 -8.88
CA SER A 175 3.38 -18.83 -9.59
C SER A 175 2.28 -18.43 -8.61
N TYR A 176 1.33 -17.60 -9.08
CA TYR A 176 0.13 -17.26 -8.32
C TYR A 176 -0.63 -18.50 -7.85
N SER A 177 -0.80 -19.50 -8.72
CA SER A 177 -1.49 -20.75 -8.36
C SER A 177 -0.79 -21.52 -7.25
N ALA A 178 0.54 -21.64 -7.32
CA ALA A 178 1.35 -22.30 -6.29
C ALA A 178 1.35 -21.51 -4.97
N LEU A 179 1.35 -20.18 -5.05
CA LEU A 179 1.25 -19.34 -3.88
C LEU A 179 -0.12 -19.49 -3.20
N LYS A 180 -1.21 -19.37 -3.97
CA LYS A 180 -2.59 -19.42 -3.49
C LYS A 180 -2.92 -20.69 -2.70
N SER A 181 -2.39 -21.83 -3.12
CA SER A 181 -2.68 -23.13 -2.47
C SER A 181 -2.24 -23.18 -1.02
N ASN A 182 -1.18 -22.45 -0.63
CA ASN A 182 -0.57 -22.51 0.70
C ASN A 182 -0.57 -21.16 1.44
N HIS A 183 -1.04 -20.08 0.80
CA HIS A 183 -1.02 -18.76 1.39
C HIS A 183 -1.99 -18.66 2.56
N LYS A 184 -1.52 -18.05 3.64
CA LYS A 184 -2.27 -17.82 4.87
C LYS A 184 -2.11 -16.37 5.30
N TYR A 185 -2.98 -15.94 6.22
CA TYR A 185 -2.89 -14.62 6.82
C TYR A 185 -1.59 -14.46 7.62
N GLU A 186 -0.76 -13.53 7.19
CA GLU A 186 0.43 -13.05 7.89
C GLU A 186 0.65 -11.59 7.52
N SER A 187 0.54 -10.68 8.49
CA SER A 187 0.66 -9.22 8.28
C SER A 187 2.12 -8.74 8.39
N ILE A 188 3.05 -9.39 7.69
CA ILE A 188 4.48 -9.07 7.69
C ILE A 188 5.01 -8.79 6.28
N CYS A 189 6.02 -7.91 6.17
CA CYS A 189 6.59 -7.52 4.89
C CYS A 189 7.11 -8.68 4.06
N GLN A 190 7.73 -9.67 4.70
CA GLN A 190 8.34 -10.84 4.04
C GLN A 190 7.30 -11.72 3.32
N VAL A 191 6.04 -11.63 3.71
CA VAL A 191 4.92 -12.38 3.11
C VAL A 191 4.11 -11.51 2.18
N SER A 192 3.63 -10.36 2.65
CA SER A 192 2.70 -9.51 1.88
C SER A 192 3.35 -8.88 0.64
N VAL A 193 4.62 -8.42 0.72
CA VAL A 193 5.27 -7.77 -0.43
C VAL A 193 5.48 -8.74 -1.60
N PRO A 194 6.12 -9.92 -1.44
CA PRO A 194 6.25 -10.87 -2.54
C PRO A 194 4.91 -11.43 -3.01
N ALA A 195 3.91 -11.58 -2.13
CA ALA A 195 2.56 -12.03 -2.50
C ALA A 195 1.87 -11.03 -3.43
N ALA A 196 1.84 -9.75 -3.04
CA ALA A 196 1.29 -8.68 -3.87
C ALA A 196 2.04 -8.54 -5.21
N PHE A 197 3.39 -8.66 -5.18
CA PHE A 197 4.19 -8.64 -6.40
C PHE A 197 3.79 -9.75 -7.38
N ILE A 198 3.68 -11.00 -6.91
CA ILE A 198 3.31 -12.14 -7.75
C ILE A 198 1.91 -11.96 -8.34
N CYS A 199 0.96 -11.45 -7.55
CA CYS A 199 -0.39 -11.16 -8.02
C CYS A 199 -0.39 -10.12 -9.15
N TRP A 200 0.34 -9.01 -8.99
CA TRP A 200 0.52 -8.03 -10.05
C TRP A 200 1.33 -8.57 -11.23
N TYR A 201 2.39 -9.30 -10.99
CA TYR A 201 3.27 -9.83 -12.04
C TYR A 201 2.50 -10.71 -13.04
N GLU A 202 1.63 -11.59 -12.55
CA GLU A 202 0.81 -12.48 -13.38
C GLU A 202 -0.54 -11.87 -13.81
N SER A 203 -0.83 -10.63 -13.40
CA SER A 203 -2.08 -9.98 -13.79
C SER A 203 -2.03 -9.42 -15.22
N THR A 204 -3.20 -9.34 -15.83
CA THR A 204 -3.42 -8.76 -17.16
C THR A 204 -4.18 -7.43 -17.13
N SER A 205 -4.77 -7.08 -15.98
CA SER A 205 -5.51 -5.83 -15.76
C SER A 205 -5.42 -5.41 -14.29
N TYR A 206 -5.90 -4.21 -14.00
CA TYR A 206 -6.04 -3.72 -12.62
C TYR A 206 -6.95 -4.65 -11.80
N GLU A 207 -8.15 -4.93 -12.32
CA GLU A 207 -9.11 -5.81 -11.64
C GLU A 207 -8.54 -7.21 -11.40
N ASP A 208 -7.82 -7.77 -12.37
CA ASP A 208 -7.18 -9.08 -12.24
C ASP A 208 -6.13 -9.09 -11.12
N ALA A 209 -5.36 -8.00 -10.96
CA ALA A 209 -4.40 -7.86 -9.86
C ALA A 209 -5.10 -7.88 -8.48
N ILE A 210 -6.19 -7.12 -8.34
CA ILE A 210 -7.00 -7.10 -7.11
C ILE A 210 -7.62 -8.47 -6.82
N ARG A 211 -8.23 -9.11 -7.83
CA ARG A 211 -8.85 -10.43 -7.70
C ARG A 211 -7.84 -11.49 -7.28
N LYS A 212 -6.64 -11.45 -7.84
CA LYS A 212 -5.56 -12.35 -7.45
C LYS A 212 -5.13 -12.10 -5.99
N ALA A 213 -4.89 -10.86 -5.60
CA ALA A 213 -4.46 -10.53 -4.24
C ALA A 213 -5.49 -10.96 -3.19
N VAL A 214 -6.74 -10.55 -3.33
CA VAL A 214 -7.81 -10.90 -2.39
C VAL A 214 -8.02 -12.42 -2.31
N SER A 215 -8.02 -13.10 -3.46
CA SER A 215 -8.25 -14.56 -3.49
C SER A 215 -7.04 -15.41 -3.09
N LEU A 216 -5.92 -14.80 -2.68
CA LEU A 216 -4.88 -15.50 -1.91
C LEU A 216 -5.40 -15.93 -0.54
N GLY A 217 -6.37 -15.20 0.03
CA GLY A 217 -6.94 -15.48 1.35
C GLY A 217 -5.93 -15.26 2.48
N GLY A 218 -5.03 -14.30 2.30
CA GLY A 218 -4.10 -13.79 3.29
C GLY A 218 -4.58 -12.47 3.90
N ASP A 219 -3.68 -11.52 4.05
CA ASP A 219 -3.93 -10.15 4.49
C ASP A 219 -4.49 -9.34 3.30
N ALA A 220 -5.78 -9.56 3.03
CA ALA A 220 -6.39 -9.26 1.74
C ALA A 220 -6.45 -7.77 1.41
N ASP A 221 -6.63 -6.90 2.40
CA ASP A 221 -6.66 -5.44 2.23
C ASP A 221 -5.28 -4.89 1.89
N THR A 222 -4.26 -5.21 2.68
CA THR A 222 -2.88 -4.77 2.42
C THR A 222 -2.30 -5.38 1.13
N GLU A 223 -2.50 -6.68 0.89
CA GLU A 223 -2.01 -7.32 -0.34
C GLU A 223 -2.68 -6.74 -1.59
N ALA A 224 -3.99 -6.45 -1.53
CA ALA A 224 -4.70 -5.81 -2.63
C ALA A 224 -4.34 -4.33 -2.78
N ALA A 225 -4.07 -3.59 -1.69
CA ALA A 225 -3.57 -2.22 -1.76
C ALA A 225 -2.23 -2.16 -2.51
N ILE A 226 -1.26 -3.01 -2.13
CA ILE A 226 0.06 -3.03 -2.76
C ILE A 226 -0.02 -3.51 -4.23
N ALA A 227 -0.76 -4.59 -4.52
CA ALA A 227 -0.93 -5.09 -5.89
C ALA A 227 -1.67 -4.08 -6.78
N GLY A 228 -2.68 -3.40 -6.24
CA GLY A 228 -3.41 -2.31 -6.89
C GLY A 228 -2.53 -1.10 -7.19
N ALA A 229 -1.63 -0.73 -6.26
CA ALA A 229 -0.66 0.33 -6.48
C ALA A 229 0.28 0.01 -7.65
N PHE A 230 0.79 -1.21 -7.72
CA PHE A 230 1.64 -1.66 -8.84
C PHE A 230 0.88 -1.66 -10.16
N ALA A 231 -0.37 -2.13 -10.16
CA ALA A 231 -1.18 -2.15 -11.38
C ALA A 231 -1.52 -0.73 -11.86
N ALA A 232 -1.89 0.18 -10.97
CA ALA A 232 -2.22 1.56 -11.30
C ALA A 232 -1.00 2.43 -11.67
N ALA A 233 0.22 1.98 -11.36
CA ALA A 233 1.45 2.65 -11.80
C ALA A 233 1.78 2.38 -13.27
N ASN A 234 1.17 1.37 -13.89
CA ASN A 234 1.36 1.06 -15.30
C ASN A 234 0.58 2.05 -16.18
N THR A 235 1.26 2.65 -17.15
CA THR A 235 0.68 3.63 -18.08
C THR A 235 -0.47 3.09 -18.92
N ASN A 236 -0.54 1.77 -19.12
CA ASN A 236 -1.55 1.09 -19.92
C ASN A 236 -2.70 0.49 -19.08
N THR A 237 -2.73 0.74 -17.79
CA THR A 237 -3.73 0.19 -16.89
C THR A 237 -4.44 1.32 -16.15
N GLU A 238 -5.77 1.35 -16.19
CA GLU A 238 -6.56 2.39 -15.54
C GLU A 238 -7.52 1.77 -14.53
N VAL A 239 -7.68 2.46 -13.41
CA VAL A 239 -8.79 2.22 -12.49
C VAL A 239 -10.02 2.90 -13.08
N SER A 240 -11.15 2.19 -13.16
CA SER A 240 -12.39 2.74 -13.70
C SER A 240 -12.83 3.99 -12.96
N ASP A 241 -13.18 5.04 -13.68
CA ASP A 241 -13.64 6.30 -13.09
C ASP A 241 -14.96 6.12 -12.32
N ASP A 242 -15.85 5.25 -12.78
CA ASP A 242 -17.08 4.91 -12.06
C ASP A 242 -16.77 4.27 -10.70
N LEU A 243 -15.78 3.37 -10.64
CA LEU A 243 -15.35 2.73 -9.41
C LEU A 243 -14.73 3.75 -8.45
N VAL A 244 -13.90 4.64 -8.98
CA VAL A 244 -13.28 5.72 -8.19
C VAL A 244 -14.36 6.64 -7.62
N PHE A 245 -15.28 7.11 -8.45
CA PHE A 245 -16.37 7.99 -8.02
C PHE A 245 -17.24 7.32 -6.96
N ASP A 246 -17.65 6.08 -7.19
CA ASP A 246 -18.50 5.33 -6.25
C ASP A 246 -17.86 5.11 -4.89
N LEU A 247 -16.54 4.95 -4.84
CA LEU A 247 -15.80 4.80 -3.60
C LEU A 247 -15.57 6.15 -2.91
N THR A 248 -15.03 7.13 -3.64
CA THR A 248 -14.51 8.37 -3.04
C THR A 248 -15.59 9.34 -2.61
N ARG A 249 -16.83 9.23 -3.13
CA ARG A 249 -17.96 10.08 -2.71
C ARG A 249 -18.32 9.97 -1.23
N PHE A 250 -17.84 8.94 -0.54
CA PHE A 250 -18.05 8.74 0.90
C PHE A 250 -16.85 9.17 1.74
N PHE A 251 -15.75 9.57 1.10
CA PHE A 251 -14.54 9.94 1.82
C PHE A 251 -14.62 11.37 2.34
N PRO A 252 -14.00 11.67 3.48
CA PRO A 252 -13.96 13.01 4.03
C PRO A 252 -13.32 14.02 3.06
N MET A 253 -13.80 15.25 3.10
CA MET A 253 -13.37 16.32 2.17
C MET A 253 -11.88 16.61 2.26
N ASP A 254 -11.31 16.66 3.47
CA ASP A 254 -9.88 16.91 3.67
C ASP A 254 -9.00 15.75 3.17
N PHE A 255 -9.48 14.51 3.33
CA PHE A 255 -8.83 13.34 2.71
C PHE A 255 -8.79 13.52 1.18
N MET A 256 -9.93 13.89 0.59
CA MET A 256 -10.03 14.11 -0.85
C MET A 256 -9.22 15.31 -1.33
N ASN A 257 -9.04 16.34 -0.52
CA ASN A 257 -8.21 17.48 -0.86
C ASN A 257 -6.74 17.06 -1.03
N ILE A 258 -6.19 16.31 -0.08
CA ILE A 258 -4.81 15.78 -0.18
C ILE A 258 -4.69 14.81 -1.35
N PHE A 259 -5.66 13.91 -1.52
CA PHE A 259 -5.69 12.98 -2.65
C PHE A 259 -5.64 13.72 -4.00
N ASN A 260 -6.54 14.68 -4.22
CA ASN A 260 -6.64 15.43 -5.48
C ASN A 260 -5.39 16.26 -5.74
N GLU A 261 -4.86 16.94 -4.73
CA GLU A 261 -3.63 17.72 -4.85
C GLU A 261 -2.43 16.84 -5.21
N PHE A 262 -2.30 15.68 -4.59
CA PHE A 262 -1.23 14.73 -4.90
C PHE A 262 -1.36 14.19 -6.33
N HIS A 263 -2.58 13.80 -6.72
CA HIS A 263 -2.89 13.34 -8.07
C HIS A 263 -2.53 14.38 -9.14
N GLU A 264 -2.93 15.63 -8.93
CA GLU A 264 -2.64 16.70 -9.88
C GLU A 264 -1.15 16.98 -10.05
N LYS A 265 -0.37 16.86 -8.99
CA LYS A 265 1.07 17.18 -9.00
C LYS A 265 1.97 16.06 -9.50
N TYR A 266 1.65 14.80 -9.17
CA TYR A 266 2.61 13.68 -9.29
C TYR A 266 2.12 12.49 -10.12
N GLU A 267 0.85 12.42 -10.50
CA GLU A 267 0.27 11.22 -11.12
C GLU A 267 -0.26 11.42 -12.55
N LYS A 268 0.13 12.49 -13.21
CA LYS A 268 -0.26 12.78 -14.61
C LYS A 268 0.61 12.09 -15.64
#